data_5dc12465ada5874e1a7efe95beaaf4e6
#
_entry.id   5dc12465ada5874e1a7efe95beaaf4e6
#
_cell.length_a   1.000
_cell.length_b   1.000
_cell.length_c   1.000
_cell.angle_alpha   90.00
_cell.angle_beta   90.00
_cell.angle_gamma   90.00
#
_symmetry.space_group_name_H-M   'P 1'
#
loop_
_entity.id
_entity.type
_entity.pdbx_description
1 polymer ?
#
loop_
_entity_poly.entity_id
_entity_poly.type
_entity_poly.pdbx_seq_one_letter_code
_entity_poly.pdbx_strand_id
1 'polypeptide(L)'
;MLDSLVQNLIKIKQDFAKNYSGSAHIQEIIPSQASDSFPIDKTHLKQLHAFAEKNPIYFNSFEEIISGVSCIVYEGDINDYWLNSIKHGSSCQPFYPTWIMSAYVMAFIAKKLGYSELVDIGSGDGRIAFCGNILGFTSYSIEIDDVLVGLQDTICAQTNQNFNPRCTDALEFDYSKLNLKTPVFFIGGLPQMGGDLLAASIIEKINSIVNLKINTGIVFAGTNTQRQLSGNLSNGGWSNLIEEHHLDVIDTVSLPTIWTFDQLVETPYIFTKFK
;
A
#
# COMPACT_ATOMS: atom_id res chain seq x y z
N MET A 1 17.86 -11.27 4.30
CA MET A 1 17.26 -11.14 2.94
C MET A 1 16.23 -10.00 2.90
N LEU A 2 15.18 -9.98 3.74
CA LEU A 2 14.19 -8.92 3.73
C LEU A 2 14.77 -7.55 4.12
N ASP A 3 15.52 -7.48 5.21
CA ASP A 3 16.14 -6.23 5.67
C ASP A 3 17.08 -5.64 4.61
N SER A 4 17.85 -6.51 3.92
CA SER A 4 18.70 -6.08 2.81
C SER A 4 17.89 -5.50 1.65
N LEU A 5 16.76 -6.13 1.29
CA LEU A 5 15.87 -5.61 0.25
C LEU A 5 15.31 -4.24 0.65
N VAL A 6 14.81 -4.09 1.88
CA VAL A 6 14.27 -2.82 2.40
C VAL A 6 15.33 -1.71 2.33
N GLN A 7 16.55 -1.97 2.83
CA GLN A 7 17.63 -0.98 2.80
C GLN A 7 18.03 -0.59 1.37
N ASN A 8 18.05 -1.53 0.45
CA ASN A 8 18.35 -1.25 -0.95
C ASN A 8 17.24 -0.40 -1.62
N LEU A 9 15.97 -0.66 -1.29
CA LEU A 9 14.84 0.16 -1.76
C LEU A 9 14.93 1.60 -1.24
N ILE A 10 15.21 1.77 0.05
CA ILE A 10 15.42 3.10 0.66
C ILE A 10 16.55 3.83 -0.07
N LYS A 11 17.70 3.15 -0.26
CA LYS A 11 18.85 3.74 -0.94
C LYS A 11 18.54 4.17 -2.37
N ILE A 12 17.90 3.33 -3.17
CA ILE A 12 17.50 3.66 -4.56
C ILE A 12 16.61 4.91 -4.54
N LYS A 13 15.59 4.93 -3.69
CA LYS A 13 14.66 6.07 -3.63
C LYS A 13 15.36 7.37 -3.21
N GLN A 14 16.25 7.31 -2.22
CA GLN A 14 17.01 8.45 -1.75
C GLN A 14 17.97 8.99 -2.81
N ASP A 15 18.69 8.10 -3.50
CA ASP A 15 19.66 8.51 -4.52
C ASP A 15 18.95 9.04 -5.78
N PHE A 16 17.81 8.47 -6.15
CA PHE A 16 16.98 9.01 -7.22
C PHE A 16 16.46 10.41 -6.87
N ALA A 17 15.85 10.57 -5.69
CA ALA A 17 15.28 11.85 -5.28
C ALA A 17 16.30 13.00 -5.25
N LYS A 18 17.58 12.73 -4.94
CA LYS A 18 18.65 13.74 -4.95
C LYS A 18 18.98 14.27 -6.36
N ASN A 19 18.79 13.43 -7.38
CA ASN A 19 19.27 13.71 -8.73
C ASN A 19 18.11 14.01 -9.69
N TYR A 20 16.86 13.72 -9.30
CA TYR A 20 15.71 13.93 -10.16
C TYR A 20 15.42 15.41 -10.36
N SER A 21 15.39 15.83 -11.63
CA SER A 21 15.11 17.21 -12.05
C SER A 21 13.82 17.34 -12.88
N GLY A 22 13.05 16.27 -13.01
CA GLY A 22 11.78 16.27 -13.73
C GLY A 22 10.67 16.98 -12.95
N SER A 23 9.49 17.08 -13.55
CA SER A 23 8.31 17.75 -13.02
C SER A 23 7.11 16.83 -12.81
N ALA A 24 7.28 15.52 -12.97
CA ALA A 24 6.21 14.58 -12.73
C ALA A 24 5.84 14.52 -11.25
N HIS A 25 4.55 14.41 -10.94
CA HIS A 25 4.06 14.41 -9.55
C HIS A 25 4.49 13.16 -8.79
N ILE A 26 4.51 12.01 -9.47
CA ILE A 26 4.94 10.75 -8.87
C ILE A 26 5.89 10.01 -9.82
N GLN A 27 6.74 9.20 -9.23
CA GLN A 27 7.61 8.29 -9.97
C GLN A 27 7.62 6.92 -9.28
N GLU A 28 7.44 5.87 -10.09
CA GLU A 28 7.74 4.51 -9.69
C GLU A 28 9.14 4.14 -10.18
N ILE A 29 9.91 3.50 -9.32
CA ILE A 29 11.26 3.04 -9.65
C ILE A 29 11.30 1.54 -9.43
N ILE A 30 11.44 0.80 -10.50
CA ILE A 30 11.42 -0.67 -10.45
C ILE A 30 12.74 -1.20 -11.03
N PRO A 31 13.51 -2.04 -10.31
CA PRO A 31 14.69 -2.69 -10.86
C PRO A 31 14.36 -3.42 -12.17
N SER A 32 15.16 -3.24 -13.23
CA SER A 32 14.91 -3.86 -14.54
C SER A 32 15.06 -5.38 -14.51
N GLN A 33 15.82 -5.91 -13.54
CA GLN A 33 16.04 -7.34 -13.37
C GLN A 33 16.29 -7.73 -11.92
N ALA A 34 15.95 -8.97 -11.60
CA ALA A 34 16.25 -9.56 -10.29
C ALA A 34 17.77 -9.70 -10.11
N SER A 35 18.23 -9.48 -8.88
CA SER A 35 19.65 -9.59 -8.50
C SER A 35 19.77 -9.99 -7.03
N ASP A 36 20.99 -10.24 -6.56
CA ASP A 36 21.24 -10.51 -5.14
C ASP A 36 20.83 -9.34 -4.23
N SER A 37 20.92 -8.11 -4.74
CA SER A 37 20.46 -6.90 -4.05
C SER A 37 18.92 -6.74 -4.08
N PHE A 38 18.29 -7.29 -5.11
CA PHE A 38 16.83 -7.29 -5.31
C PHE A 38 16.35 -8.71 -5.63
N PRO A 39 16.28 -9.58 -4.61
CA PRO A 39 15.93 -11.00 -4.78
C PRO A 39 14.40 -11.17 -4.95
N ILE A 40 13.88 -10.56 -6.02
CA ILE A 40 12.47 -10.62 -6.39
C ILE A 40 12.30 -11.74 -7.44
N ASP A 41 11.24 -12.52 -7.34
CA ASP A 41 10.91 -13.49 -8.39
C ASP A 41 10.76 -12.78 -9.75
N LYS A 42 11.32 -13.38 -10.80
CA LYS A 42 11.31 -12.78 -12.15
C LYS A 42 9.89 -12.57 -12.69
N THR A 43 8.98 -13.48 -12.35
CA THR A 43 7.57 -13.37 -12.76
C THR A 43 6.90 -12.22 -12.02
N HIS A 44 7.15 -12.09 -10.72
CA HIS A 44 6.63 -10.96 -9.93
C HIS A 44 7.18 -9.64 -10.46
N LEU A 45 8.47 -9.56 -10.71
CA LEU A 45 9.10 -8.35 -11.24
C LEU A 45 8.49 -7.92 -12.58
N LYS A 46 8.26 -8.89 -13.49
CA LYS A 46 7.55 -8.63 -14.75
C LYS A 46 6.13 -8.10 -14.52
N GLN A 47 5.42 -8.61 -13.52
CA GLN A 47 4.07 -8.12 -13.19
C GLN A 47 4.09 -6.71 -12.57
N LEU A 48 5.09 -6.38 -11.75
CA LEU A 48 5.26 -5.04 -11.19
C LEU A 48 5.51 -4.01 -12.31
N HIS A 49 6.33 -4.35 -13.31
CA HIS A 49 6.48 -3.52 -14.51
C HIS A 49 5.17 -3.40 -15.30
N ALA A 50 4.46 -4.52 -15.49
CA ALA A 50 3.17 -4.51 -16.18
C ALA A 50 2.13 -3.64 -15.48
N PHE A 51 2.11 -3.62 -14.14
CA PHE A 51 1.25 -2.71 -13.38
C PHE A 51 1.54 -1.25 -13.72
N ALA A 52 2.82 -0.82 -13.68
CA ALA A 52 3.19 0.55 -13.99
C ALA A 52 2.94 0.91 -15.47
N GLU A 53 3.28 0.02 -16.40
CA GLU A 53 3.05 0.22 -17.84
C GLU A 53 1.58 0.32 -18.22
N LYS A 54 0.70 -0.38 -17.52
CA LYS A 54 -0.74 -0.44 -17.83
C LYS A 54 -1.59 0.47 -16.96
N ASN A 55 -0.99 1.11 -15.97
CA ASN A 55 -1.67 2.09 -15.15
C ASN A 55 -1.67 3.45 -15.85
N PRO A 56 -2.85 4.01 -16.21
CA PRO A 56 -2.95 5.29 -16.92
C PRO A 56 -2.40 6.51 -16.17
N ILE A 57 -2.09 6.36 -14.88
CA ILE A 57 -1.42 7.40 -14.09
C ILE A 57 -0.05 7.72 -14.69
N TYR A 58 0.66 6.71 -15.22
CA TYR A 58 2.00 6.87 -15.74
C TYR A 58 1.97 7.18 -17.25
N PHE A 59 2.58 8.29 -17.64
CA PHE A 59 2.58 8.80 -19.02
C PHE A 59 3.93 8.68 -19.72
N ASN A 60 5.01 8.44 -18.96
CA ASN A 60 6.36 8.32 -19.48
C ASN A 60 7.15 7.25 -18.72
N SER A 61 8.15 6.66 -19.37
CA SER A 61 9.12 5.78 -18.73
C SER A 61 10.49 5.87 -19.39
N PHE A 62 11.54 5.68 -18.60
CA PHE A 62 12.93 5.67 -19.08
C PHE A 62 13.80 4.76 -18.21
N GLU A 63 14.92 4.32 -18.77
CA GLU A 63 15.93 3.55 -18.04
C GLU A 63 16.89 4.50 -17.33
N GLU A 64 17.26 4.14 -16.10
CA GLU A 64 18.25 4.87 -15.31
C GLU A 64 19.07 3.92 -14.45
N ILE A 65 20.36 4.21 -14.26
CA ILE A 65 21.21 3.49 -13.32
C ILE A 65 21.24 4.27 -12.00
N ILE A 66 20.56 3.72 -10.98
CA ILE A 66 20.43 4.33 -9.67
C ILE A 66 21.20 3.48 -8.65
N SER A 67 22.17 4.06 -7.95
CA SER A 67 23.03 3.31 -7.02
C SER A 67 23.71 2.07 -7.60
N GLY A 68 24.00 2.09 -8.92
CA GLY A 68 24.58 0.95 -9.65
C GLY A 68 23.57 -0.14 -10.03
N VAL A 69 22.28 0.10 -9.84
CA VAL A 69 21.20 -0.80 -10.24
C VAL A 69 20.50 -0.24 -11.47
N SER A 70 20.36 -1.05 -12.53
CA SER A 70 19.53 -0.68 -13.66
C SER A 70 18.06 -0.74 -13.26
N CYS A 71 17.36 0.38 -13.42
CA CYS A 71 15.96 0.55 -13.08
C CYS A 71 15.19 1.11 -14.27
N ILE A 72 13.89 0.83 -14.32
CA ILE A 72 12.94 1.58 -15.14
C ILE A 72 12.20 2.54 -14.21
N VAL A 73 12.22 3.81 -14.57
CA VAL A 73 11.49 4.88 -13.89
C VAL A 73 10.23 5.16 -14.70
N TYR A 74 9.08 5.15 -14.02
CA TYR A 74 7.79 5.50 -14.59
C TYR A 74 7.34 6.83 -14.00
N GLU A 75 7.12 7.84 -14.83
CA GLU A 75 6.66 9.17 -14.43
C GLU A 75 5.15 9.28 -14.58
N GLY A 76 4.50 9.79 -13.57
CA GLY A 76 3.04 9.89 -13.51
C GLY A 76 2.51 11.21 -12.98
N ASP A 77 1.20 11.40 -13.19
CA ASP A 77 0.43 12.50 -12.66
C ASP A 77 -0.82 11.97 -11.96
N ILE A 78 -1.02 12.37 -10.70
CA ILE A 78 -2.18 11.98 -9.90
C ILE A 78 -3.19 13.13 -9.70
N ASN A 79 -2.95 14.31 -10.25
CA ASN A 79 -3.76 15.50 -9.96
C ASN A 79 -5.25 15.28 -10.20
N ASP A 80 -5.61 14.72 -11.36
CA ASP A 80 -7.02 14.49 -11.68
C ASP A 80 -7.66 13.48 -10.73
N TYR A 81 -6.96 12.42 -10.38
CA TYR A 81 -7.43 11.42 -9.41
C TYR A 81 -7.51 11.99 -8.01
N TRP A 82 -6.53 12.78 -7.60
CA TRP A 82 -6.52 13.46 -6.31
C TRP A 82 -7.70 14.44 -6.18
N LEU A 83 -7.92 15.31 -7.17
CA LEU A 83 -9.01 16.27 -7.19
C LEU A 83 -10.38 15.60 -7.19
N ASN A 84 -10.54 14.52 -7.95
CA ASN A 84 -11.79 13.77 -8.01
C ASN A 84 -12.10 13.06 -6.69
N SER A 85 -11.09 12.49 -6.01
CA SER A 85 -11.30 11.76 -4.76
C SER A 85 -11.74 12.64 -3.58
N ILE A 86 -11.50 13.95 -3.61
CA ILE A 86 -11.97 14.92 -2.59
C ILE A 86 -13.50 15.01 -2.53
N LYS A 87 -14.21 14.65 -3.61
CA LYS A 87 -15.69 14.71 -3.68
C LYS A 87 -16.40 13.86 -2.62
N HIS A 88 -15.74 12.85 -2.07
CA HIS A 88 -16.35 11.93 -1.12
C HIS A 88 -16.43 12.46 0.33
N GLY A 89 -16.07 13.70 0.55
CA GLY A 89 -16.24 14.40 1.84
C GLY A 89 -14.99 14.45 2.70
N SER A 90 -15.09 15.18 3.81
CA SER A 90 -13.95 15.46 4.69
C SER A 90 -13.40 14.25 5.48
N SER A 91 -14.18 13.16 5.53
CA SER A 91 -13.75 11.91 6.17
C SER A 91 -12.96 11.00 5.25
N CYS A 92 -12.96 11.28 3.94
CA CYS A 92 -12.21 10.49 2.96
C CYS A 92 -10.89 11.17 2.65
N GLN A 93 -9.82 10.39 2.66
CA GLN A 93 -8.51 10.90 2.28
C GLN A 93 -8.41 11.01 0.76
N PRO A 94 -7.74 12.05 0.24
CA PRO A 94 -7.46 12.12 -1.18
C PRO A 94 -6.58 10.94 -1.61
N PHE A 95 -6.68 10.57 -2.88
CA PHE A 95 -5.87 9.50 -3.45
C PHE A 95 -4.38 9.81 -3.40
N TYR A 96 -3.67 8.99 -2.65
CA TYR A 96 -2.23 9.03 -2.50
C TYR A 96 -1.65 7.62 -2.58
N PRO A 97 -1.05 7.25 -3.72
CA PRO A 97 -0.56 5.90 -3.89
C PRO A 97 0.68 5.61 -3.03
N THR A 98 0.74 4.42 -2.47
CA THR A 98 1.96 3.86 -1.90
C THR A 98 2.92 3.51 -3.04
N TRP A 99 4.25 3.64 -2.86
CA TRP A 99 5.20 3.15 -3.85
C TRP A 99 4.99 1.65 -4.10
N ILE A 100 4.97 1.22 -5.39
CA ILE A 100 4.61 -0.18 -5.71
C ILE A 100 5.59 -1.19 -5.12
N MET A 101 6.87 -0.85 -5.04
CA MET A 101 7.87 -1.69 -4.40
C MET A 101 7.64 -1.80 -2.89
N SER A 102 7.14 -0.74 -2.24
CA SER A 102 6.72 -0.78 -0.83
C SER A 102 5.48 -1.67 -0.67
N ALA A 103 4.50 -1.55 -1.55
CA ALA A 103 3.31 -2.41 -1.57
C ALA A 103 3.69 -3.89 -1.73
N TYR A 104 4.63 -4.19 -2.62
CA TYR A 104 5.14 -5.56 -2.81
C TYR A 104 5.80 -6.10 -1.54
N VAL A 105 6.67 -5.31 -0.89
CA VAL A 105 7.35 -5.73 0.35
C VAL A 105 6.34 -5.96 1.47
N MET A 106 5.36 -5.09 1.63
CA MET A 106 4.30 -5.27 2.64
C MET A 106 3.51 -6.56 2.42
N ALA A 107 3.05 -6.80 1.19
CA ALA A 107 2.35 -8.04 0.86
C ALA A 107 3.25 -9.28 1.05
N PHE A 108 4.54 -9.18 0.76
CA PHE A 108 5.52 -10.24 0.99
C PHE A 108 5.70 -10.55 2.49
N ILE A 109 5.76 -9.52 3.35
CA ILE A 109 5.79 -9.70 4.82
C ILE A 109 4.52 -10.40 5.29
N ALA A 110 3.35 -9.93 4.85
CA ALA A 110 2.08 -10.54 5.19
C ALA A 110 2.02 -12.03 4.79
N LYS A 111 2.57 -12.37 3.60
CA LYS A 111 2.69 -13.78 3.17
C LYS A 111 3.56 -14.60 4.09
N LYS A 112 4.69 -14.06 4.53
CA LYS A 112 5.60 -14.73 5.48
C LYS A 112 4.98 -14.91 6.86
N LEU A 113 4.11 -14.01 7.28
CA LEU A 113 3.34 -14.12 8.53
C LEU A 113 2.21 -15.16 8.46
N GLY A 114 1.98 -15.77 7.28
CA GLY A 114 1.06 -16.89 7.11
C GLY A 114 -0.36 -16.49 6.68
N TYR A 115 -0.59 -15.25 6.29
CA TYR A 115 -1.87 -14.80 5.77
C TYR A 115 -2.12 -15.34 4.34
N SER A 116 -3.37 -15.62 4.00
CA SER A 116 -3.78 -16.18 2.70
C SER A 116 -4.75 -15.31 1.92
N GLU A 117 -5.49 -14.43 2.58
CA GLU A 117 -6.34 -13.43 1.95
C GLU A 117 -5.83 -12.04 2.30
N LEU A 118 -5.91 -11.10 1.32
CA LEU A 118 -5.52 -9.72 1.48
C LEU A 118 -6.74 -8.83 1.16
N VAL A 119 -7.11 -7.96 2.09
CA VAL A 119 -8.18 -6.98 1.92
C VAL A 119 -7.59 -5.58 2.03
N ASP A 120 -7.61 -4.84 0.93
CA ASP A 120 -7.07 -3.50 0.80
C ASP A 120 -8.20 -2.47 0.96
N ILE A 121 -8.17 -1.70 2.03
CA ILE A 121 -9.21 -0.73 2.41
C ILE A 121 -8.79 0.69 2.02
N GLY A 122 -9.63 1.36 1.21
CA GLY A 122 -9.27 2.62 0.59
C GLY A 122 -8.13 2.40 -0.40
N SER A 123 -8.36 1.47 -1.30
CA SER A 123 -7.30 0.82 -2.08
C SER A 123 -6.71 1.68 -3.20
N GLY A 124 -7.32 2.84 -3.50
CA GLY A 124 -6.84 3.73 -4.55
C GLY A 124 -6.79 3.05 -5.92
N ASP A 125 -5.63 2.95 -6.53
CA ASP A 125 -5.41 2.24 -7.80
C ASP A 125 -5.23 0.72 -7.64
N GLY A 126 -5.42 0.19 -6.44
CA GLY A 126 -5.40 -1.25 -6.15
C GLY A 126 -4.02 -1.89 -6.07
N ARG A 127 -2.93 -1.12 -5.99
CA ARG A 127 -1.56 -1.64 -6.05
C ARG A 127 -1.20 -2.62 -4.92
N ILE A 128 -1.73 -2.44 -3.70
CA ILE A 128 -1.49 -3.38 -2.59
C ILE A 128 -2.21 -4.69 -2.86
N ALA A 129 -3.49 -4.63 -3.27
CA ALA A 129 -4.25 -5.81 -3.64
C ALA A 129 -3.65 -6.53 -4.86
N PHE A 130 -3.14 -5.79 -5.86
CA PHE A 130 -2.38 -6.32 -6.99
C PHE A 130 -1.12 -7.07 -6.54
N CYS A 131 -0.31 -6.46 -5.68
CA CYS A 131 0.89 -7.09 -5.13
C CYS A 131 0.55 -8.35 -4.32
N GLY A 132 -0.55 -8.34 -3.57
CA GLY A 132 -1.07 -9.54 -2.93
C GLY A 132 -1.42 -10.63 -3.94
N ASN A 133 -2.13 -10.29 -5.00
CA ASN A 133 -2.54 -11.26 -6.03
C ASN A 133 -1.34 -11.93 -6.71
N ILE A 134 -0.31 -11.18 -7.11
CA ILE A 134 0.90 -11.76 -7.73
C ILE A 134 1.70 -12.64 -6.75
N LEU A 135 1.58 -12.39 -5.44
CA LEU A 135 2.17 -13.23 -4.39
C LEU A 135 1.30 -14.44 -4.01
N GLY A 136 0.17 -14.65 -4.68
CA GLY A 136 -0.72 -15.79 -4.50
C GLY A 136 -1.68 -15.63 -3.32
N PHE A 137 -2.04 -14.41 -2.93
CA PHE A 137 -3.20 -14.16 -2.08
C PHE A 137 -4.50 -14.22 -2.90
N THR A 138 -5.59 -14.58 -2.25
CA THR A 138 -6.91 -14.13 -2.69
C THR A 138 -7.06 -12.68 -2.24
N SER A 139 -6.93 -11.74 -3.17
CA SER A 139 -6.94 -10.31 -2.87
C SER A 139 -8.30 -9.69 -3.16
N TYR A 140 -8.68 -8.74 -2.31
CA TYR A 140 -9.88 -7.91 -2.45
C TYR A 140 -9.49 -6.45 -2.31
N SER A 141 -9.99 -5.63 -3.20
CA SER A 141 -9.76 -4.19 -3.23
C SER A 141 -11.08 -3.47 -2.97
N ILE A 142 -11.15 -2.70 -1.90
CA ILE A 142 -12.36 -1.95 -1.47
C ILE A 142 -12.07 -0.46 -1.62
N GLU A 143 -12.79 0.19 -2.54
CA GLU A 143 -12.60 1.61 -2.86
C GLU A 143 -13.97 2.27 -3.03
N ILE A 144 -14.12 3.49 -2.51
CA ILE A 144 -15.36 4.24 -2.61
C ILE A 144 -15.44 5.03 -3.92
N ASP A 145 -14.31 5.41 -4.50
CA ASP A 145 -14.23 6.21 -5.71
C ASP A 145 -14.39 5.36 -6.96
N ASP A 146 -15.45 5.60 -7.72
CA ASP A 146 -15.80 4.87 -8.94
C ASP A 146 -14.77 5.07 -10.08
N VAL A 147 -14.08 6.21 -10.12
CA VAL A 147 -13.03 6.49 -11.11
C VAL A 147 -11.79 5.64 -10.80
N LEU A 148 -11.41 5.54 -9.53
CA LEU A 148 -10.31 4.69 -9.09
C LEU A 148 -10.63 3.21 -9.28
N VAL A 149 -11.87 2.77 -9.04
CA VAL A 149 -12.27 1.39 -9.34
C VAL A 149 -12.23 1.11 -10.84
N GLY A 150 -12.67 2.05 -11.70
CA GLY A 150 -12.53 1.93 -13.16
C GLY A 150 -11.07 1.81 -13.61
N LEU A 151 -10.15 2.49 -12.91
CA LEU A 151 -8.72 2.34 -13.11
C LEU A 151 -8.24 0.93 -12.74
N GLN A 152 -8.69 0.40 -11.59
CA GLN A 152 -8.37 -0.96 -11.15
C GLN A 152 -8.88 -2.02 -12.15
N ASP A 153 -10.11 -1.86 -12.66
CA ASP A 153 -10.66 -2.76 -13.67
C ASP A 153 -9.82 -2.77 -14.94
N THR A 154 -9.32 -1.59 -15.35
CA THR A 154 -8.41 -1.46 -16.48
C THR A 154 -7.10 -2.22 -16.25
N ILE A 155 -6.50 -2.06 -15.07
CA ILE A 155 -5.28 -2.77 -14.68
C ILE A 155 -5.52 -4.28 -14.64
N CYS A 156 -6.62 -4.74 -14.04
CA CYS A 156 -7.00 -6.15 -14.02
C CYS A 156 -7.06 -6.75 -15.44
N ALA A 157 -7.76 -6.07 -16.34
CA ALA A 157 -7.95 -6.55 -17.71
C ALA A 157 -6.63 -6.59 -18.48
N GLN A 158 -5.78 -5.56 -18.35
CA GLN A 158 -4.55 -5.44 -19.13
C GLN A 158 -3.39 -6.26 -18.59
N THR A 159 -3.36 -6.56 -17.29
CA THR A 159 -2.31 -7.38 -16.66
C THR A 159 -2.71 -8.85 -16.53
N ASN A 160 -3.96 -9.19 -16.83
CA ASN A 160 -4.55 -10.50 -16.58
C ASN A 160 -4.43 -10.93 -15.11
N GLN A 161 -4.54 -9.96 -14.19
CA GLN A 161 -4.57 -10.18 -12.75
C GLN A 161 -5.96 -9.81 -12.22
N ASN A 162 -6.50 -10.61 -11.30
CA ASN A 162 -7.79 -10.32 -10.69
C ASN A 162 -7.62 -10.18 -9.18
N PHE A 163 -7.60 -8.95 -8.70
CA PHE A 163 -7.58 -8.63 -7.29
C PHE A 163 -8.94 -8.15 -6.76
N ASN A 164 -10.02 -8.53 -7.43
CA ASN A 164 -11.42 -8.36 -7.03
C ASN A 164 -11.79 -6.93 -6.61
N PRO A 165 -11.71 -5.93 -7.52
CA PRO A 165 -12.13 -4.57 -7.20
C PRO A 165 -13.62 -4.50 -6.79
N ARG A 166 -13.92 -3.65 -5.79
CA ARG A 166 -15.27 -3.38 -5.29
C ARG A 166 -15.45 -1.88 -5.10
N CYS A 167 -16.39 -1.29 -5.85
CA CYS A 167 -16.82 0.10 -5.66
C CYS A 167 -17.85 0.15 -4.53
N THR A 168 -17.40 0.45 -3.33
CA THR A 168 -18.28 0.51 -2.16
C THR A 168 -17.61 1.24 -1.00
N ASP A 169 -18.42 1.83 -0.12
CA ASP A 169 -17.93 2.29 1.17
C ASP A 169 -17.50 1.09 2.04
N ALA A 170 -16.27 1.12 2.52
CA ALA A 170 -15.72 0.09 3.39
C ALA A 170 -16.52 -0.05 4.69
N LEU A 171 -17.16 1.02 5.16
CA LEU A 171 -18.02 1.01 6.35
C LEU A 171 -19.37 0.34 6.10
N GLU A 172 -19.84 0.30 4.87
CA GLU A 172 -21.09 -0.36 4.49
C GLU A 172 -20.88 -1.78 3.98
N PHE A 173 -19.65 -2.14 3.60
CA PHE A 173 -19.35 -3.44 3.02
C PHE A 173 -19.52 -4.57 4.03
N ASP A 174 -20.16 -5.65 3.60
CA ASP A 174 -20.37 -6.86 4.40
C ASP A 174 -19.22 -7.86 4.19
N TYR A 175 -18.22 -7.82 5.07
CA TYR A 175 -17.04 -8.69 5.02
C TYR A 175 -17.36 -10.17 5.23
N SER A 176 -18.54 -10.52 5.78
CA SER A 176 -18.97 -11.91 5.93
C SER A 176 -19.21 -12.62 4.58
N LYS A 177 -19.42 -11.84 3.52
CA LYS A 177 -19.57 -12.35 2.14
C LYS A 177 -18.24 -12.78 1.52
N LEU A 178 -17.12 -12.38 2.12
CA LEU A 178 -15.81 -12.85 1.69
C LEU A 178 -15.46 -14.17 2.39
N ASN A 179 -14.91 -15.10 1.65
CA ASN A 179 -14.47 -16.38 2.22
C ASN A 179 -13.07 -16.20 2.84
N LEU A 180 -13.00 -15.55 4.01
CA LEU A 180 -11.77 -15.22 4.70
C LEU A 180 -11.44 -16.27 5.77
N LYS A 181 -10.24 -16.82 5.72
CA LYS A 181 -9.72 -17.81 6.68
C LYS A 181 -8.60 -17.25 7.54
N THR A 182 -7.59 -16.67 6.91
CA THR A 182 -6.44 -16.03 7.55
C THR A 182 -6.17 -14.69 6.84
N PRO A 183 -7.09 -13.72 6.94
CA PRO A 183 -6.98 -12.48 6.21
C PRO A 183 -6.01 -11.50 6.87
N VAL A 184 -5.43 -10.63 6.04
CA VAL A 184 -4.79 -9.40 6.46
C VAL A 184 -5.50 -8.21 5.83
N PHE A 185 -5.87 -7.23 6.65
CA PHE A 185 -6.47 -5.97 6.20
C PHE A 185 -5.40 -4.90 6.14
N PHE A 186 -5.25 -4.26 4.98
CA PHE A 186 -4.41 -3.08 4.82
C PHE A 186 -5.28 -1.83 4.90
N ILE A 187 -4.90 -0.89 5.77
CA ILE A 187 -5.61 0.38 5.94
C ILE A 187 -4.64 1.50 5.61
N GLY A 188 -4.80 2.08 4.42
CA GLY A 188 -3.89 3.09 3.86
C GLY A 188 -4.02 4.48 4.47
N GLY A 189 -5.09 4.75 5.20
CA GLY A 189 -5.33 6.05 5.82
C GLY A 189 -4.32 6.38 6.92
N LEU A 190 -3.82 7.61 6.92
CA LEU A 190 -2.95 8.10 8.01
C LEU A 190 -3.78 8.52 9.22
N PRO A 191 -3.32 8.28 10.47
CA PRO A 191 -4.11 8.56 11.67
C PRO A 191 -4.55 10.03 11.76
N GLN A 192 -3.66 10.96 11.47
CA GLN A 192 -3.94 12.39 11.53
C GLN A 192 -4.85 12.94 10.41
N MET A 193 -5.23 12.11 9.45
CA MET A 193 -6.08 12.48 8.32
C MET A 193 -7.43 11.74 8.34
N GLY A 194 -7.86 11.24 9.50
CA GLY A 194 -9.11 10.49 9.68
C GLY A 194 -8.99 8.98 9.44
N GLY A 195 -7.77 8.48 9.18
CA GLY A 195 -7.53 7.04 9.05
C GLY A 195 -7.79 6.26 10.35
N ASP A 196 -7.66 6.92 11.49
CA ASP A 196 -7.97 6.35 12.80
C ASP A 196 -9.46 6.01 12.96
N LEU A 197 -10.36 6.88 12.50
CA LEU A 197 -11.80 6.64 12.52
C LEU A 197 -12.19 5.49 11.59
N LEU A 198 -11.63 5.47 10.39
CA LEU A 198 -11.84 4.37 9.44
C LEU A 198 -11.34 3.05 10.03
N ALA A 199 -10.13 3.03 10.58
CA ALA A 199 -9.53 1.84 11.16
C ALA A 199 -10.34 1.32 12.35
N ALA A 200 -10.77 2.18 13.28
CA ALA A 200 -11.63 1.80 14.41
C ALA A 200 -12.91 1.11 13.93
N SER A 201 -13.61 1.74 12.97
CA SER A 201 -14.86 1.19 12.41
C SER A 201 -14.64 -0.15 11.70
N ILE A 202 -13.54 -0.34 10.96
CA ILE A 202 -13.21 -1.62 10.32
C ILE A 202 -12.91 -2.70 11.38
N ILE A 203 -12.17 -2.36 12.43
CA ILE A 203 -11.87 -3.26 13.54
C ILE A 203 -13.15 -3.72 14.24
N GLU A 204 -14.09 -2.80 14.49
CA GLU A 204 -15.41 -3.12 15.09
C GLU A 204 -16.18 -4.10 14.18
N LYS A 205 -16.21 -3.87 12.87
CA LYS A 205 -16.84 -4.79 11.93
C LYS A 205 -16.19 -6.18 11.97
N ILE A 206 -14.87 -6.26 11.95
CA ILE A 206 -14.13 -7.53 12.06
C ILE A 206 -14.49 -8.23 13.36
N ASN A 207 -14.53 -7.51 14.50
CA ASN A 207 -14.90 -8.05 15.81
C ASN A 207 -16.34 -8.59 15.84
N SER A 208 -17.25 -8.03 15.07
CA SER A 208 -18.65 -8.46 14.99
C SER A 208 -18.85 -9.76 14.21
N ILE A 209 -17.87 -10.18 13.40
CA ILE A 209 -17.95 -11.38 12.58
C ILE A 209 -17.33 -12.56 13.34
N VAL A 210 -18.16 -13.54 13.67
CA VAL A 210 -17.73 -14.77 14.36
C VAL A 210 -16.62 -15.46 13.57
N ASN A 211 -15.54 -15.83 14.24
CA ASN A 211 -14.36 -16.52 13.70
C ASN A 211 -13.41 -15.67 12.83
N LEU A 212 -13.74 -14.43 12.50
CA LEU A 212 -12.82 -13.59 11.72
C LEU A 212 -11.68 -13.05 12.59
N LYS A 213 -11.98 -12.63 13.81
CA LYS A 213 -11.03 -12.03 14.75
C LYS A 213 -9.75 -12.86 14.97
N ILE A 214 -9.90 -14.17 15.19
CA ILE A 214 -8.81 -15.04 15.71
C ILE A 214 -7.60 -15.11 14.77
N ASN A 215 -7.83 -15.06 13.46
CA ASN A 215 -6.78 -15.26 12.44
C ASN A 215 -6.54 -14.00 11.59
N THR A 216 -7.05 -12.85 12.01
CA THR A 216 -6.95 -11.61 11.24
C THR A 216 -5.75 -10.78 11.64
N GLY A 217 -4.98 -10.37 10.64
CA GLY A 217 -3.97 -9.32 10.76
C GLY A 217 -4.50 -7.98 10.25
N ILE A 218 -3.92 -6.89 10.78
CA ILE A 218 -4.20 -5.54 10.32
C ILE A 218 -2.87 -4.81 10.13
N VAL A 219 -2.72 -4.13 9.00
CA VAL A 219 -1.53 -3.32 8.68
C VAL A 219 -1.95 -1.87 8.57
N PHE A 220 -1.29 -1.03 9.30
CA PHE A 220 -1.53 0.41 9.32
C PHE A 220 -0.38 1.17 8.66
N ALA A 221 -0.70 2.15 7.83
CA ALA A 221 0.25 3.15 7.38
C ALA A 221 0.44 4.20 8.48
N GLY A 222 1.65 4.36 8.98
CA GLY A 222 1.97 5.30 10.05
C GLY A 222 2.71 6.54 9.56
N THR A 223 3.11 7.38 10.50
CA THR A 223 3.92 8.56 10.25
C THR A 223 5.05 8.70 11.25
N ASN A 224 6.18 9.25 10.79
CA ASN A 224 7.30 9.66 11.64
C ASN A 224 7.35 11.19 11.85
N THR A 225 6.38 11.94 11.32
CA THR A 225 6.44 13.40 11.28
C THR A 225 5.82 14.02 12.54
N GLN A 226 6.62 14.63 13.39
CA GLN A 226 6.16 15.30 14.62
C GLN A 226 5.17 16.46 14.37
N ARG A 227 5.19 17.08 13.19
CA ARG A 227 4.34 18.24 12.88
C ARG A 227 2.85 17.94 12.88
N GLN A 228 2.46 16.68 12.74
CA GLN A 228 1.08 16.27 12.49
C GLN A 228 0.44 15.54 13.67
N LEU A 229 1.22 15.21 14.69
CA LEU A 229 0.71 14.52 15.86
C LEU A 229 1.08 15.30 17.12
N SER A 230 0.07 15.80 17.80
CA SER A 230 0.20 16.39 19.16
C SER A 230 0.33 15.28 20.21
N GLY A 231 1.14 14.26 20.01
CA GLY A 231 1.20 13.13 20.92
C GLY A 231 2.29 12.12 20.60
N ASN A 232 2.09 10.91 21.08
CA ASN A 232 3.02 9.81 20.98
C ASN A 232 3.17 9.31 19.53
N LEU A 233 4.39 9.40 18.99
CA LEU A 233 4.76 8.86 17.67
C LEU A 233 5.01 7.35 17.68
N SER A 234 4.95 6.70 18.85
CA SER A 234 5.13 5.25 18.89
C SER A 234 4.11 4.56 17.99
N ASN A 235 4.55 3.48 17.36
CA ASN A 235 3.75 2.76 16.35
C ASN A 235 3.20 3.68 15.25
N GLY A 236 3.99 4.66 14.79
CA GLY A 236 3.60 5.54 13.69
C GLY A 236 2.34 6.37 13.94
N GLY A 237 1.99 6.60 15.22
CA GLY A 237 0.80 7.34 15.64
C GLY A 237 -0.43 6.48 15.94
N TRP A 238 -0.31 5.17 15.88
CA TRP A 238 -1.43 4.22 16.09
C TRP A 238 -1.55 3.66 17.52
N SER A 239 -0.70 4.11 18.47
CA SER A 239 -0.65 3.53 19.82
C SER A 239 -1.99 3.49 20.54
N ASN A 240 -2.77 4.60 20.47
CA ASN A 240 -4.06 4.66 21.15
C ASN A 240 -5.04 3.61 20.60
N LEU A 241 -5.14 3.51 19.27
CA LEU A 241 -6.02 2.53 18.63
C LEU A 241 -5.58 1.09 18.91
N ILE A 242 -4.27 0.83 18.90
CA ILE A 242 -3.69 -0.47 19.23
C ILE A 242 -4.04 -0.89 20.67
N GLU A 243 -3.94 0.05 21.63
CA GLU A 243 -4.31 -0.19 23.03
C GLU A 243 -5.81 -0.39 23.20
N GLU A 244 -6.64 0.49 22.64
CA GLU A 244 -8.10 0.47 22.74
C GLU A 244 -8.70 -0.83 22.18
N HIS A 245 -8.21 -1.30 21.06
CA HIS A 245 -8.70 -2.52 20.42
C HIS A 245 -7.92 -3.79 20.79
N HIS A 246 -7.02 -3.70 21.77
CA HIS A 246 -6.23 -4.84 22.27
C HIS A 246 -5.49 -5.58 21.16
N LEU A 247 -4.77 -4.84 20.31
CA LEU A 247 -3.94 -5.41 19.26
C LEU A 247 -2.51 -5.67 19.75
N ASP A 248 -1.88 -6.72 19.24
CA ASP A 248 -0.45 -6.98 19.38
C ASP A 248 0.28 -6.50 18.13
N VAL A 249 1.32 -5.69 18.28
CA VAL A 249 2.26 -5.39 17.19
C VAL A 249 3.15 -6.62 16.98
N ILE A 250 3.13 -7.17 15.78
CA ILE A 250 3.88 -8.38 15.42
C ILE A 250 5.09 -8.10 14.53
N ASP A 251 5.06 -7.00 13.78
CA ASP A 251 6.18 -6.54 12.96
C ASP A 251 6.02 -5.04 12.63
N THR A 252 7.12 -4.39 12.26
CA THR A 252 7.11 -3.01 11.76
C THR A 252 8.20 -2.86 10.71
N VAL A 253 7.85 -2.31 9.55
CA VAL A 253 8.80 -2.01 8.50
C VAL A 253 8.67 -0.56 8.06
N SER A 254 9.80 0.16 7.93
CA SER A 254 9.83 1.48 7.34
C SER A 254 10.23 1.37 5.87
N LEU A 255 9.42 1.93 4.99
CA LEU A 255 9.58 1.86 3.54
C LEU A 255 9.53 3.26 2.93
N PRO A 256 10.15 3.47 1.76
CA PRO A 256 10.15 4.77 1.12
C PRO A 256 8.75 5.28 0.83
N THR A 257 8.55 6.57 1.05
CA THR A 257 7.31 7.28 0.70
C THR A 257 7.42 7.84 -0.72
N ILE A 258 6.40 7.68 -1.52
CA ILE A 258 6.45 7.96 -2.97
C ILE A 258 6.59 9.44 -3.32
N TRP A 259 6.07 10.33 -2.51
CA TRP A 259 5.79 11.72 -2.88
C TRP A 259 6.59 12.80 -2.21
N THR A 260 7.57 12.47 -1.47
CA THR A 260 8.37 13.49 -0.80
C THR A 260 9.70 13.66 -1.51
N PHE A 261 9.68 14.40 -2.64
CA PHE A 261 10.93 14.81 -3.28
C PHE A 261 11.74 15.75 -2.40
N ASP A 262 11.05 16.57 -1.58
CA ASP A 262 11.64 17.53 -0.68
C ASP A 262 12.06 16.95 0.65
N GLN A 263 11.62 15.75 0.99
CA GLN A 263 11.86 15.13 2.28
C GLN A 263 12.18 13.65 2.11
N LEU A 264 13.35 13.25 2.56
CA LEU A 264 13.73 11.84 2.68
C LEU A 264 12.93 11.19 3.82
N VAL A 265 11.65 10.95 3.56
CA VAL A 265 10.72 10.40 4.55
C VAL A 265 10.41 8.96 4.24
N GLU A 266 10.48 8.14 5.27
CA GLU A 266 10.05 6.75 5.25
C GLU A 266 8.72 6.64 5.97
N THR A 267 7.82 5.84 5.42
CA THR A 267 6.54 5.50 6.06
C THR A 267 6.71 4.23 6.87
N PRO A 268 6.46 4.23 8.18
CA PRO A 268 6.39 3.01 8.97
C PRO A 268 5.06 2.30 8.72
N TYR A 269 5.13 1.01 8.43
CA TYR A 269 3.96 0.13 8.32
C TYR A 269 3.95 -0.82 9.50
N ILE A 270 2.87 -0.78 10.27
CA ILE A 270 2.73 -1.49 11.53
C ILE A 270 1.81 -2.70 11.32
N PHE A 271 2.38 -3.90 11.44
CA PHE A 271 1.66 -5.16 11.35
C PHE A 271 1.14 -5.54 12.74
N THR A 272 -0.14 -5.76 12.84
CA THR A 272 -0.80 -6.13 14.09
C THR A 272 -1.68 -7.35 13.93
N LYS A 273 -2.05 -7.95 15.05
CA LYS A 273 -3.09 -8.98 15.16
C LYS A 273 -3.90 -8.78 16.42
N PHE A 274 -5.07 -9.34 16.50
CA PHE A 274 -5.85 -9.39 17.75
C PHE A 274 -5.15 -10.26 18.81
N LYS A 275 -5.25 -9.84 20.09
CA LYS A 275 -4.82 -10.62 21.26
C LYS A 275 -5.69 -11.84 21.47
#